data_6f5c9a55f685ac9fd0caeff121c095c0
#
_entry.id   6f5c9a55f685ac9fd0caeff121c095c0
#
_cell.length_a   1.000
_cell.length_b   1.000
_cell.length_c   1.000
_cell.angle_alpha   90.00
_cell.angle_beta   90.00
_cell.angle_gamma   90.00
#
_symmetry.space_group_name_H-M   'P 1'
#
loop_
_entity.id
_entity.type
_entity.pdbx_description
1 polymer ?
#
loop_
_entity_poly.entity_id
_entity_poly.type
_entity_poly.pdbx_seq_one_letter_code
_entity_poly.pdbx_strand_id
1 'polypeptide(L)'
;MTSPVALITGGAIRIGRDICKKFHENGYDIVCHFNKSETAANELKSELNEIRADSCETICFDLNDHNDLENFVIEIKKKFNNLDVLINNASSFFKTDFLTHKDSDWRDLINSNLRGPFLLSKYFSEMLSKNNGSIINISDAMVNRGMKDYVI
;
A
#
# COMPACT_ATOMS: atom_id res chain seq x y z
N MET A 1 -5.41 -17.85 -19.02
CA MET A 1 -4.32 -17.12 -18.29
C MET A 1 -5.01 -16.35 -17.20
N THR A 2 -4.52 -16.41 -15.98
CA THR A 2 -5.03 -15.59 -14.86
C THR A 2 -4.53 -14.16 -15.04
N SER A 3 -5.36 -13.15 -14.73
CA SER A 3 -4.95 -11.74 -14.77
C SER A 3 -3.76 -11.51 -13.84
N PRO A 4 -2.82 -10.61 -14.19
CA PRO A 4 -1.79 -10.18 -13.26
C PRO A 4 -2.42 -9.41 -12.09
N VAL A 5 -1.82 -9.49 -10.92
CA VAL A 5 -2.34 -8.89 -9.67
C VAL A 5 -1.42 -7.77 -9.19
N ALA A 6 -2.01 -6.63 -8.84
CA ALA A 6 -1.31 -5.50 -8.22
C ALA A 6 -1.87 -5.22 -6.82
N LEU A 7 -1.00 -5.21 -5.81
CA LEU A 7 -1.31 -4.75 -4.45
C LEU A 7 -0.84 -3.30 -4.28
N ILE A 8 -1.77 -2.41 -3.97
CA ILE A 8 -1.50 -0.99 -3.77
C ILE A 8 -1.81 -0.60 -2.33
N THR A 9 -0.80 -0.23 -1.55
CA THR A 9 -1.01 0.28 -0.20
C THR A 9 -1.51 1.73 -0.24
N GLY A 10 -2.51 2.06 0.61
CA GLY A 10 -3.17 3.37 0.56
C GLY A 10 -3.90 3.63 -0.77
N GLY A 11 -4.45 2.57 -1.37
CA GLY A 11 -5.07 2.59 -2.70
C GLY A 11 -6.45 3.25 -2.78
N ALA A 12 -7.08 3.55 -1.64
CA ALA A 12 -8.47 4.00 -1.64
C ALA A 12 -8.69 5.44 -2.10
N ILE A 13 -7.71 6.31 -1.93
CA ILE A 13 -7.85 7.77 -2.14
C ILE A 13 -6.63 8.37 -2.84
N ARG A 14 -6.81 9.58 -3.41
CA ARG A 14 -5.74 10.40 -4.01
C ARG A 14 -4.89 9.59 -5.02
N ILE A 15 -3.56 9.75 -4.97
CA ILE A 15 -2.60 9.09 -5.87
C ILE A 15 -2.80 7.56 -5.90
N GLY A 16 -3.02 6.92 -4.73
CA GLY A 16 -3.25 5.49 -4.66
C GLY A 16 -4.48 5.03 -5.46
N ARG A 17 -5.58 5.81 -5.41
CA ARG A 17 -6.80 5.53 -6.20
C ARG A 17 -6.52 5.61 -7.70
N ASP A 18 -5.80 6.63 -8.14
CA ASP A 18 -5.46 6.80 -9.55
C ASP A 18 -4.53 5.68 -10.04
N ILE A 19 -3.59 5.24 -9.19
CA ILE A 19 -2.74 4.08 -9.46
C ILE A 19 -3.60 2.81 -9.60
N CYS A 20 -4.53 2.54 -8.68
CA CYS A 20 -5.44 1.39 -8.79
C CYS A 20 -6.20 1.39 -10.11
N LYS A 21 -6.81 2.52 -10.48
CA LYS A 21 -7.52 2.68 -11.76
C LYS A 21 -6.61 2.42 -12.94
N LYS A 22 -5.40 2.99 -12.93
CA LYS A 22 -4.45 2.86 -14.04
C LYS A 22 -3.98 1.42 -14.24
N PHE A 23 -3.69 0.69 -13.17
CA PHE A 23 -3.36 -0.73 -13.25
C PHE A 23 -4.54 -1.57 -13.72
N HIS A 24 -5.75 -1.29 -13.23
CA HIS A 24 -6.97 -1.97 -13.65
C HIS A 24 -7.26 -1.78 -15.14
N GLU A 25 -7.13 -0.56 -15.67
CA GLU A 25 -7.24 -0.25 -17.10
C GLU A 25 -6.26 -1.05 -17.97
N ASN A 26 -5.10 -1.41 -17.40
CA ASN A 26 -4.07 -2.22 -18.05
C ASN A 26 -4.23 -3.74 -17.78
N GLY A 27 -5.39 -4.17 -17.28
CA GLY A 27 -5.76 -5.58 -17.16
C GLY A 27 -5.33 -6.26 -15.86
N TYR A 28 -4.81 -5.52 -14.88
CA TYR A 28 -4.49 -6.07 -13.56
C TYR A 28 -5.73 -6.25 -12.70
N ASP A 29 -5.77 -7.32 -11.91
CA ASP A 29 -6.66 -7.41 -10.77
C ASP A 29 -6.05 -6.63 -9.60
N ILE A 30 -6.89 -5.90 -8.86
CA ILE A 30 -6.45 -4.91 -7.87
C ILE A 30 -6.71 -5.41 -6.45
N VAL A 31 -5.68 -5.40 -5.63
CA VAL A 31 -5.79 -5.49 -4.17
C VAL A 31 -5.57 -4.09 -3.60
N CYS A 32 -6.67 -3.43 -3.27
CA CYS A 32 -6.66 -2.07 -2.72
C CYS A 32 -6.56 -2.14 -1.20
N HIS A 33 -5.36 -1.90 -0.64
CA HIS A 33 -5.20 -1.77 0.79
C HIS A 33 -5.55 -0.36 1.27
N PHE A 34 -6.22 -0.28 2.42
CA PHE A 34 -6.54 0.96 3.12
C PHE A 34 -6.43 0.77 4.64
N ASN A 35 -6.31 1.87 5.42
CA ASN A 35 -6.41 1.86 6.88
C ASN A 35 -7.78 2.39 7.34
N LYS A 36 -8.04 3.70 7.10
CA LYS A 36 -9.24 4.39 7.62
C LYS A 36 -10.26 4.77 6.56
N SER A 37 -9.93 4.65 5.28
CA SER A 37 -10.74 5.16 4.16
C SER A 37 -11.68 4.07 3.61
N GLU A 38 -12.47 3.41 4.46
CA GLU A 38 -13.30 2.26 4.10
C GLU A 38 -14.35 2.61 3.04
N THR A 39 -15.09 3.71 3.22
CA THR A 39 -16.11 4.14 2.26
C THR A 39 -15.50 4.33 0.87
N ALA A 40 -14.39 5.06 0.77
CA ALA A 40 -13.72 5.30 -0.50
C ALA A 40 -13.14 4.02 -1.12
N ALA A 41 -12.67 3.07 -0.30
CA ALA A 41 -12.20 1.78 -0.76
C ALA A 41 -13.34 0.95 -1.37
N ASN A 42 -14.49 0.92 -0.70
CA ASN A 42 -15.67 0.20 -1.18
C ASN A 42 -16.26 0.83 -2.45
N GLU A 43 -16.27 2.15 -2.55
CA GLU A 43 -16.65 2.86 -3.79
C GLU A 43 -15.72 2.49 -4.95
N LEU A 44 -14.40 2.49 -4.73
CA LEU A 44 -13.43 2.08 -5.76
C LEU A 44 -13.62 0.63 -6.16
N LYS A 45 -13.83 -0.28 -5.21
CA LYS A 45 -14.12 -1.69 -5.48
C LYS A 45 -15.35 -1.84 -6.35
N SER A 46 -16.45 -1.15 -6.03
CA SER A 46 -17.68 -1.20 -6.83
C SER A 46 -17.45 -0.68 -8.24
N GLU A 47 -16.81 0.48 -8.37
CA GLU A 47 -16.49 1.10 -9.66
C GLU A 47 -15.66 0.16 -10.57
N LEU A 48 -14.62 -0.46 -10.05
CA LEU A 48 -13.75 -1.32 -10.84
C LEU A 48 -14.42 -2.66 -11.18
N ASN A 49 -15.23 -3.20 -10.27
CA ASN A 49 -15.95 -4.45 -10.50
C ASN A 49 -17.16 -4.29 -11.44
N GLU A 50 -17.71 -3.09 -11.58
CA GLU A 50 -18.68 -2.78 -12.65
C GLU A 50 -18.05 -2.84 -14.04
N ILE A 51 -16.78 -2.46 -14.16
CA ILE A 51 -16.03 -2.50 -15.43
C ILE A 51 -15.62 -3.95 -15.76
N ARG A 52 -15.11 -4.67 -14.77
CA ARG A 52 -14.66 -6.06 -14.91
C ARG A 52 -14.95 -6.81 -13.59
N ALA A 53 -15.85 -7.78 -13.66
CA ALA A 53 -16.31 -8.53 -12.48
C ALA A 53 -15.14 -9.19 -11.72
N ASP A 54 -15.19 -9.15 -10.40
CA ASP A 54 -14.23 -9.77 -9.47
C ASP A 54 -12.76 -9.35 -9.67
N SER A 55 -12.53 -8.16 -10.23
CA SER A 55 -11.20 -7.64 -10.56
C SER A 55 -10.63 -6.67 -9.51
N CYS A 56 -11.39 -6.32 -8.48
CA CYS A 56 -10.94 -5.47 -7.40
C CYS A 56 -11.40 -6.00 -6.05
N GLU A 57 -10.45 -6.17 -5.13
CA GLU A 57 -10.68 -6.49 -3.74
C GLU A 57 -10.11 -5.42 -2.83
N THR A 58 -10.76 -5.21 -1.68
CA THR A 58 -10.29 -4.27 -0.66
C THR A 58 -9.84 -5.02 0.58
N ILE A 59 -8.80 -4.50 1.24
CA ILE A 59 -8.29 -5.07 2.47
C ILE A 59 -7.89 -3.97 3.45
N CYS A 60 -8.44 -4.06 4.67
CA CYS A 60 -8.16 -3.10 5.73
C CYS A 60 -7.01 -3.59 6.61
N PHE A 61 -6.01 -2.75 6.82
CA PHE A 61 -4.93 -3.03 7.75
C PHE A 61 -4.22 -1.72 8.19
N ASP A 62 -3.73 -1.66 9.43
CA ASP A 62 -2.85 -0.57 9.87
C ASP A 62 -1.39 -0.98 9.74
N LEU A 63 -0.67 -0.38 8.80
CA LEU A 63 0.76 -0.66 8.59
C LEU A 63 1.65 -0.33 9.81
N ASN A 64 1.12 0.35 10.83
CA ASN A 64 1.79 0.53 12.12
C ASN A 64 1.71 -0.71 13.01
N ASP A 65 0.76 -1.60 12.78
CA ASP A 65 0.63 -2.85 13.52
C ASP A 65 1.53 -3.94 12.94
N HIS A 66 2.80 -3.93 13.39
CA HIS A 66 3.78 -4.91 12.92
C HIS A 66 3.63 -6.29 13.54
N ASN A 67 2.87 -6.43 14.63
CA ASN A 67 2.65 -7.71 15.28
C ASN A 67 1.70 -8.59 14.45
N ASP A 68 0.77 -7.96 13.75
CA ASP A 68 -0.21 -8.66 12.92
C ASP A 68 0.06 -8.61 11.41
N LEU A 69 1.13 -7.90 10.98
CA LEU A 69 1.46 -7.74 9.56
C LEU A 69 1.71 -9.08 8.85
N GLU A 70 2.29 -10.06 9.54
CA GLU A 70 2.53 -11.37 8.96
C GLU A 70 1.22 -12.12 8.69
N ASN A 71 0.26 -12.06 9.60
CA ASN A 71 -1.08 -12.63 9.41
C ASN A 71 -1.80 -11.94 8.25
N PHE A 72 -1.73 -10.62 8.17
CA PHE A 72 -2.24 -9.85 7.04
C PHE A 72 -1.69 -10.34 5.70
N VAL A 73 -0.38 -10.56 5.60
CA VAL A 73 0.26 -11.10 4.38
C VAL A 73 -0.22 -12.53 4.09
N ILE A 74 -0.36 -13.37 5.11
CA ILE A 74 -0.87 -14.75 4.97
C ILE A 74 -2.29 -14.74 4.40
N GLU A 75 -3.15 -13.85 4.85
CA GLU A 75 -4.53 -13.72 4.33
C GLU A 75 -4.55 -13.30 2.86
N ILE A 76 -3.71 -12.35 2.46
CA ILE A 76 -3.58 -11.99 1.04
C ILE A 76 -3.10 -13.19 0.22
N LYS A 77 -2.06 -13.91 0.68
CA LYS A 77 -1.52 -15.08 -0.02
C LYS A 77 -2.53 -16.23 -0.15
N LYS A 78 -3.44 -16.37 0.80
CA LYS A 78 -4.52 -17.38 0.71
C LYS A 78 -5.57 -16.99 -0.33
N LYS A 79 -5.84 -15.70 -0.48
CA LYS A 79 -6.88 -15.18 -1.37
C LYS A 79 -6.39 -15.03 -2.82
N PHE A 80 -5.12 -14.68 -3.00
CA PHE A 80 -4.50 -14.45 -4.31
C PHE A 80 -3.34 -15.41 -4.52
N ASN A 81 -3.42 -16.19 -5.61
CA ASN A 81 -2.39 -17.20 -5.93
C ASN A 81 -1.13 -16.58 -6.53
N ASN A 82 -1.20 -15.34 -7.03
CA ASN A 82 -0.09 -14.60 -7.62
C ASN A 82 -0.08 -13.14 -7.15
N LEU A 83 1.07 -12.53 -7.22
CA LEU A 83 1.28 -11.09 -7.08
C LEU A 83 2.36 -10.68 -8.07
N ASP A 84 2.04 -9.76 -8.97
CA ASP A 84 2.94 -9.31 -10.02
C ASP A 84 3.53 -7.94 -9.71
N VAL A 85 2.78 -7.09 -8.97
CA VAL A 85 3.26 -5.76 -8.57
C VAL A 85 2.86 -5.45 -7.13
N LEU A 86 3.84 -5.04 -6.32
CA LEU A 86 3.63 -4.41 -5.02
C LEU A 86 3.93 -2.92 -5.13
N ILE A 87 2.94 -2.06 -4.81
CA ILE A 87 3.12 -0.61 -4.79
C ILE A 87 2.99 -0.10 -3.36
N ASN A 88 4.10 0.26 -2.77
CA ASN A 88 4.19 0.90 -1.47
C ASN A 88 3.91 2.40 -1.64
N ASN A 89 2.63 2.79 -1.50
CA ASN A 89 2.15 4.16 -1.66
C ASN A 89 1.58 4.74 -0.37
N ALA A 90 1.12 3.90 0.58
CA ALA A 90 0.64 4.38 1.87
C ALA A 90 1.73 5.17 2.59
N SER A 91 1.36 6.31 3.17
CA SER A 91 2.27 7.13 3.95
C SER A 91 1.55 7.91 5.05
N SER A 92 2.22 8.12 6.17
CA SER A 92 1.91 9.16 7.15
C SER A 92 2.79 10.38 6.87
N PHE A 93 2.19 11.58 6.91
CA PHE A 93 2.92 12.83 6.70
C PHE A 93 2.31 13.95 7.53
N PHE A 94 3.06 14.44 8.50
CA PHE A 94 2.66 15.54 9.37
C PHE A 94 3.89 16.26 9.96
N LYS A 95 3.70 17.47 10.44
CA LYS A 95 4.78 18.29 11.02
C LYS A 95 5.31 17.66 12.30
N THR A 96 6.63 17.66 12.42
CA THR A 96 7.38 17.19 13.59
C THR A 96 8.41 18.25 13.98
N ASP A 97 8.14 18.99 15.06
CA ASP A 97 9.08 19.96 15.59
C ASP A 97 10.19 19.27 16.38
N PHE A 98 11.43 19.73 16.23
CA PHE A 98 12.60 19.09 16.85
C PHE A 98 12.52 19.01 18.37
N LEU A 99 11.95 20.04 19.03
CA LEU A 99 11.91 20.12 20.50
C LEU A 99 10.67 19.46 21.10
N THR A 100 9.58 19.35 20.33
CA THR A 100 8.27 18.98 20.87
C THR A 100 7.68 17.70 20.28
N HIS A 101 8.34 17.07 19.28
CA HIS A 101 7.88 15.80 18.73
C HIS A 101 7.87 14.70 19.80
N LYS A 102 6.96 13.75 19.63
CA LYS A 102 6.77 12.63 20.55
C LYS A 102 7.37 11.34 19.98
N ASP A 103 7.70 10.41 20.83
CA ASP A 103 8.11 9.06 20.41
C ASP A 103 7.02 8.33 19.58
N SER A 104 5.74 8.66 19.81
CA SER A 104 4.64 8.20 18.98
C SER A 104 4.72 8.70 17.53
N ASP A 105 5.19 9.95 17.33
CA ASP A 105 5.32 10.54 16.00
C ASP A 105 6.42 9.84 15.21
N TRP A 106 7.55 9.56 15.88
CA TRP A 106 8.62 8.74 15.32
C TRP A 106 8.12 7.36 14.89
N ARG A 107 7.43 6.67 15.80
CA ARG A 107 6.89 5.34 15.50
C ARG A 107 5.92 5.36 14.33
N ASP A 108 4.99 6.30 14.29
CA ASP A 108 4.00 6.39 13.22
C ASP A 108 4.67 6.64 11.85
N LEU A 109 5.56 7.62 11.77
CA LEU A 109 6.24 7.95 10.52
C LEU A 109 7.19 6.84 10.04
N ILE A 110 8.01 6.29 10.93
CA ILE A 110 8.96 5.23 10.54
C ILE A 110 8.24 3.91 10.24
N ASN A 111 7.23 3.57 11.02
CA ASN A 111 6.51 2.33 10.82
C ASN A 111 5.71 2.33 9.52
N SER A 112 4.96 3.39 9.25
CA SER A 112 4.14 3.47 8.03
C SER A 112 4.97 3.67 6.76
N ASN A 113 6.03 4.53 6.81
CA ASN A 113 6.74 4.96 5.61
C ASN A 113 7.98 4.13 5.26
N LEU A 114 8.56 3.44 6.24
CA LEU A 114 9.80 2.67 6.04
C LEU A 114 9.64 1.19 6.42
N ARG A 115 9.26 0.90 7.66
CA ARG A 115 9.23 -0.47 8.16
C ARG A 115 8.12 -1.30 7.52
N GLY A 116 6.91 -0.73 7.35
CA GLY A 116 5.80 -1.38 6.65
C GLY A 116 6.16 -1.78 5.23
N PRO A 117 6.58 -0.83 4.36
CA PRO A 117 7.07 -1.12 3.01
C PRO A 117 8.19 -2.17 2.95
N PHE A 118 9.16 -2.09 3.86
CA PHE A 118 10.25 -3.07 3.95
C PHE A 118 9.72 -4.49 4.25
N LEU A 119 8.85 -4.62 5.26
CA LEU A 119 8.30 -5.92 5.65
C LEU A 119 7.36 -6.49 4.58
N LEU A 120 6.50 -5.68 3.97
CA LEU A 120 5.67 -6.12 2.85
C LEU A 120 6.53 -6.61 1.68
N SER A 121 7.58 -5.87 1.33
CA SER A 121 8.53 -6.27 0.29
C SER A 121 9.20 -7.59 0.61
N LYS A 122 9.65 -7.79 1.87
CA LYS A 122 10.23 -9.04 2.35
C LYS A 122 9.24 -10.20 2.26
N TYR A 123 8.04 -10.04 2.78
CA TYR A 123 7.07 -11.13 2.87
C TYR A 123 6.46 -11.51 1.50
N PHE A 124 6.36 -10.58 0.56
CA PHE A 124 5.88 -10.86 -0.80
C PHE A 124 7.00 -11.21 -1.80
N SER A 125 8.27 -11.12 -1.42
CA SER A 125 9.41 -11.30 -2.32
C SER A 125 9.38 -12.62 -3.09
N GLU A 126 9.04 -13.74 -2.44
CA GLU A 126 8.96 -15.06 -3.09
C GLU A 126 7.84 -15.11 -4.12
N MET A 127 6.67 -14.54 -3.81
CA MET A 127 5.51 -14.52 -4.70
C MET A 127 5.77 -13.65 -5.92
N LEU A 128 6.36 -12.46 -5.72
CA LEU A 128 6.80 -11.57 -6.79
C LEU A 128 7.87 -12.22 -7.67
N SER A 129 8.87 -12.84 -7.06
CA SER A 129 9.96 -13.49 -7.81
C SER A 129 9.48 -14.62 -8.72
N LYS A 130 8.49 -15.40 -8.29
CA LYS A 130 7.90 -16.47 -9.12
C LYS A 130 7.22 -15.95 -10.39
N ASN A 131 6.75 -14.71 -10.37
CA ASN A 131 6.03 -14.09 -11.49
C ASN A 131 6.88 -13.07 -12.27
N ASN A 132 8.18 -12.96 -11.99
CA ASN A 132 9.03 -11.87 -12.49
C ASN A 132 8.44 -10.48 -12.15
N GLY A 133 7.83 -10.36 -10.98
CA GLY A 133 7.11 -9.19 -10.52
C GLY A 133 8.02 -8.04 -10.09
N SER A 134 7.39 -6.92 -9.73
CA SER A 134 8.09 -5.68 -9.39
C SER A 134 7.62 -5.10 -8.06
N ILE A 135 8.52 -4.39 -7.39
CA ILE A 135 8.21 -3.55 -6.23
C ILE A 135 8.42 -2.09 -6.61
N ILE A 136 7.40 -1.26 -6.37
CA ILE A 136 7.44 0.19 -6.61
C ILE A 136 7.26 0.88 -5.26
N ASN A 137 8.22 1.72 -4.88
CA ASN A 137 8.13 2.56 -3.69
C ASN A 137 7.86 4.00 -4.10
N ILE A 138 6.74 4.57 -3.64
CA ILE A 138 6.44 5.99 -3.82
C ILE A 138 7.19 6.76 -2.73
N SER A 139 8.07 7.66 -3.14
CA SER A 139 8.91 8.46 -2.26
C SER A 139 8.51 9.94 -2.32
N ASP A 140 8.93 10.71 -1.33
CA ASP A 140 8.69 12.14 -1.30
C ASP A 140 9.56 12.88 -2.35
N ALA A 141 8.94 13.79 -3.08
CA ALA A 141 9.65 14.65 -4.04
C ALA A 141 10.65 15.60 -3.37
N MET A 142 10.49 15.85 -2.07
CA MET A 142 11.35 16.73 -1.27
C MET A 142 12.49 15.99 -0.56
N VAL A 143 12.71 14.72 -0.84
CA VAL A 143 13.73 13.88 -0.15
C VAL A 143 15.15 14.50 -0.15
N ASN A 144 15.47 15.31 -1.14
CA ASN A 144 16.78 15.98 -1.26
C ASN A 144 16.81 17.38 -0.61
N ARG A 145 15.74 17.83 0.04
CA ARG A 145 15.61 19.14 0.65
C ARG A 145 14.99 19.00 2.03
N GLY A 146 15.72 19.43 3.06
CA GLY A 146 15.14 19.53 4.40
C GLY A 146 13.96 20.50 4.40
N MET A 147 12.88 20.13 5.07
CA MET A 147 11.73 21.01 5.28
C MET A 147 11.71 21.48 6.74
N LYS A 148 11.43 22.77 6.93
CA LYS A 148 11.23 23.30 8.28
C LYS A 148 10.05 22.58 8.95
N ASP A 149 10.21 22.24 10.24
CA ASP A 149 9.21 21.54 11.05
C ASP A 149 8.90 20.08 10.60
N TYR A 150 9.81 19.45 9.84
CA TYR A 150 9.74 18.04 9.45
C TYR A 150 11.10 17.39 9.71
N VAL A 151 11.33 16.96 10.95
CA VAL A 151 12.64 16.45 11.40
C VAL A 151 12.74 14.93 11.40
N ILE A 152 11.60 14.26 11.20
CA ILE A 152 11.48 12.80 11.07
C ILE A 152 11.06 12.47 9.64
#